data_9b95bdf36ad57c14ec00d6da1e318500
#
_entry.id   9b95bdf36ad57c14ec00d6da1e318500
#
_cell.length_a   1.000
_cell.length_b   1.000
_cell.length_c   1.000
_cell.angle_alpha   90.00
_cell.angle_beta   90.00
_cell.angle_gamma   90.00
#
_symmetry.space_group_name_H-M   'P 1'
#
loop_
_entity.id
_entity.type
_entity.pdbx_description
1 polymer ?
#
loop_
_entity_poly.entity_id
_entity_poly.type
_entity_poly.pdbx_seq_one_letter_code
_entity_poly.pdbx_strand_id
1 'polypeptide(L)'
;MQAADFDRLVAAACERIPARFRKRLKNVAMIVEAEPHAGQLARGRVPRGGTLLGLYEGRPLTVRSVFEPFAMPDRITIFQGPHERMARNAEHLARLVEDTVWHEVAHYFGLNEREVRAAERRRR
;
A
#
# COMPACT_ATOMS: atom_id res chain seq x y z
N MET A 1 15.77 1.13 11.80
CA MET A 1 14.71 0.31 12.42
C MET A 1 14.85 -1.12 11.96
N GLN A 2 14.64 -2.07 12.85
CA GLN A 2 14.66 -3.48 12.50
C GLN A 2 13.45 -3.83 11.63
N ALA A 3 13.64 -4.80 10.73
CA ALA A 3 12.57 -5.25 9.84
C ALA A 3 11.31 -5.66 10.61
N ALA A 4 11.48 -6.38 11.74
CA ALA A 4 10.35 -6.82 12.55
C ALA A 4 9.55 -5.64 13.12
N ASP A 5 10.23 -4.55 13.48
CA ASP A 5 9.56 -3.35 13.98
C ASP A 5 8.76 -2.66 12.88
N PHE A 6 9.33 -2.60 11.68
CA PHE A 6 8.62 -2.04 10.53
C PHE A 6 7.41 -2.90 10.16
N ASP A 7 7.55 -4.22 10.20
CA ASP A 7 6.43 -5.12 9.97
C ASP A 7 5.28 -4.84 10.92
N ARG A 8 5.59 -4.54 12.19
CA ARG A 8 4.56 -4.20 13.18
C ARG A 8 3.85 -2.89 12.85
N LEU A 9 4.59 -1.90 12.32
CA LEU A 9 3.96 -0.64 11.87
C LEU A 9 2.99 -0.90 10.73
N VAL A 10 3.37 -1.76 9.78
CA VAL A 10 2.51 -2.09 8.64
C VAL A 10 1.27 -2.85 9.13
N ALA A 11 1.45 -3.80 10.04
CA ALA A 11 0.32 -4.54 10.61
C ALA A 11 -0.66 -3.61 11.35
N ALA A 12 -0.12 -2.68 12.14
CA ALA A 12 -0.96 -1.70 12.84
C ALA A 12 -1.71 -0.80 11.86
N ALA A 13 -1.05 -0.40 10.77
CA ALA A 13 -1.69 0.39 9.73
C ALA A 13 -2.84 -0.36 9.06
N CYS A 14 -2.66 -1.66 8.82
CA CYS A 14 -3.72 -2.49 8.24
C CYS A 14 -4.93 -2.57 9.15
N GLU A 15 -4.72 -2.65 10.47
CA GLU A 15 -5.81 -2.68 11.43
C GLU A 15 -6.59 -1.37 11.49
N ARG A 16 -5.98 -0.27 11.07
CA ARG A 16 -6.63 1.04 11.04
C ARG A 16 -7.46 1.29 9.80
N ILE A 17 -7.39 0.41 8.82
CA ILE A 17 -8.29 0.49 7.67
C ILE A 17 -9.71 0.30 8.18
N PRO A 18 -10.66 1.19 7.79
CA PRO A 18 -12.04 1.03 8.24
C PRO A 18 -12.57 -0.37 7.96
N ALA A 19 -13.30 -0.93 8.92
CA ALA A 19 -13.78 -2.31 8.85
C ALA A 19 -14.55 -2.60 7.56
N ARG A 20 -15.31 -1.63 7.06
CA ARG A 20 -16.08 -1.80 5.82
C ARG A 20 -15.18 -2.11 4.61
N PHE A 21 -13.95 -1.59 4.61
CA PHE A 21 -12.98 -1.90 3.55
C PHE A 21 -12.22 -3.18 3.86
N ARG A 22 -11.78 -3.37 5.11
CA ARG A 22 -11.04 -4.58 5.51
C ARG A 22 -11.80 -5.86 5.18
N LYS A 23 -13.10 -5.86 5.42
CA LYS A 23 -13.95 -7.02 5.15
C LYS A 23 -13.99 -7.39 3.67
N ARG A 24 -13.72 -6.43 2.81
CA ARG A 24 -13.76 -6.62 1.36
C ARG A 24 -12.40 -6.90 0.75
N LEU A 25 -11.33 -6.84 1.56
CA LEU A 25 -10.00 -7.22 1.10
C LEU A 25 -9.92 -8.73 1.03
N LYS A 26 -9.83 -9.26 -0.17
CA LYS A 26 -9.79 -10.70 -0.41
C LYS A 26 -8.64 -11.03 -1.33
N ASN A 27 -7.90 -12.09 -0.97
CA ASN A 27 -6.81 -12.58 -1.80
C ASN A 27 -5.77 -11.51 -2.09
N VAL A 28 -5.38 -10.76 -1.05
CA VAL A 28 -4.36 -9.71 -1.14
C VAL A 28 -3.23 -10.03 -0.19
N ALA A 29 -2.01 -10.09 -0.71
CA ALA A 29 -0.82 -10.30 0.10
C ALA A 29 -0.21 -8.94 0.47
N MET A 30 0.02 -8.70 1.76
CA MET A 30 0.70 -7.50 2.24
C MET A 30 2.16 -7.88 2.51
N ILE A 31 3.07 -7.27 1.77
CA ILE A 31 4.49 -7.63 1.77
C ILE A 31 5.33 -6.42 2.13
N VAL A 32 6.37 -6.63 2.93
CA VAL A 32 7.35 -5.59 3.25
C VAL A 32 8.67 -5.96 2.57
N GLU A 33 9.24 -5.00 1.87
CA GLU A 33 10.56 -5.13 1.26
C GLU A 33 11.44 -3.95 1.69
N ALA A 34 12.75 -4.16 1.68
CA ALA A 34 13.68 -3.11 2.10
C ALA A 34 13.73 -1.95 1.09
N GLU A 35 13.90 -2.27 -0.19
CA GLU A 35 14.01 -1.27 -1.25
C GLU A 35 13.31 -1.76 -2.51
N PRO A 36 12.73 -0.86 -3.31
CA PRO A 36 12.17 -1.26 -4.59
C PRO A 36 13.26 -1.57 -5.59
N HIS A 37 13.06 -2.61 -6.39
CA HIS A 37 13.95 -2.90 -7.51
C HIS A 37 13.48 -2.18 -8.78
N ALA A 38 14.30 -2.23 -9.84
CA ALA A 38 14.04 -1.50 -11.08
C ALA A 38 12.66 -1.79 -11.70
N GLY A 39 12.26 -3.07 -11.70
CA GLY A 39 10.95 -3.45 -12.23
C GLY A 39 9.78 -2.85 -11.47
N GLN A 40 9.92 -2.76 -10.14
CA GLN A 40 8.89 -2.16 -9.29
C GLN A 40 8.82 -0.65 -9.52
N LEU A 41 9.97 0.02 -9.64
CA LEU A 41 10.00 1.44 -9.94
C LEU A 41 9.32 1.73 -11.28
N ALA A 42 9.55 0.89 -12.28
CA ALA A 42 8.91 1.04 -13.58
C ALA A 42 7.39 0.86 -13.49
N ARG A 43 6.92 -0.17 -12.78
CA ARG A 43 5.49 -0.41 -12.61
C ARG A 43 4.81 0.70 -11.82
N GLY A 44 5.51 1.29 -10.86
CA GLY A 44 5.02 2.41 -10.08
C GLY A 44 5.10 3.74 -10.81
N ARG A 45 5.65 3.75 -12.02
CA ARG A 45 5.81 4.95 -12.86
C ARG A 45 6.63 6.05 -12.15
N VAL A 46 7.61 5.63 -11.39
CA VAL A 46 8.45 6.55 -10.64
C VAL A 46 9.49 7.15 -11.58
N PRO A 47 9.59 8.50 -11.65
CA PRO A 47 10.60 9.11 -12.48
C PRO A 47 12.00 8.83 -11.94
N ARG A 48 12.99 8.99 -12.81
CA ARG A 48 14.39 8.75 -12.44
C ARG A 48 14.75 9.58 -11.20
N GLY A 49 15.31 8.91 -10.19
CA GLY A 49 15.66 9.56 -8.93
C GLY A 49 14.49 9.77 -7.97
N GLY A 50 13.29 9.32 -8.35
CA GLY A 50 12.12 9.44 -7.50
C GLY A 50 12.04 8.35 -6.43
N THR A 51 11.05 8.47 -5.56
CA THR A 51 10.84 7.58 -4.42
C THR A 51 9.54 6.79 -4.59
N LEU A 52 9.58 5.51 -4.24
CA LEU A 52 8.40 4.66 -4.23
C LEU A 52 8.20 4.14 -2.81
N LEU A 53 7.10 4.53 -2.18
CA LEU A 53 6.78 4.12 -0.81
C LEU A 53 6.01 2.80 -0.76
N GLY A 54 5.15 2.57 -1.74
CA GLY A 54 4.36 1.35 -1.83
C GLY A 54 3.95 1.07 -3.26
N LEU A 55 3.50 -0.15 -3.50
CA LEU A 55 3.09 -0.56 -4.84
C LEU A 55 2.01 -1.63 -4.75
N TYR A 56 0.85 -1.36 -5.36
CA TYR A 56 -0.17 -2.35 -5.57
C TYR A 56 0.07 -3.02 -6.93
N GLU A 57 0.10 -4.34 -6.92
CA GLU A 57 0.24 -5.14 -8.14
C GLU A 57 -0.88 -6.17 -8.20
N GLY A 58 -1.61 -6.16 -9.30
CA GLY A 58 -2.74 -7.04 -9.48
C GLY A 58 -3.77 -6.38 -10.36
N ARG A 59 -5.00 -6.87 -10.28
CA ARG A 59 -6.11 -6.24 -11.00
C ARG A 59 -7.09 -5.68 -9.98
N PRO A 60 -7.39 -4.38 -10.08
CA PRO A 60 -8.35 -3.76 -9.18
C PRO A 60 -9.67 -4.53 -9.15
N LEU A 61 -10.33 -4.51 -8.01
CA LEU A 61 -11.58 -5.24 -7.79
C LEU A 61 -12.63 -4.93 -8.86
N THR A 62 -12.65 -3.70 -9.35
CA THR A 62 -13.62 -3.24 -10.33
C THR A 62 -13.45 -3.87 -11.72
N VAL A 63 -12.29 -4.45 -12.03
CA VAL A 63 -12.00 -5.04 -13.34
C VAL A 63 -11.85 -6.55 -13.30
N ARG A 64 -12.12 -7.18 -12.15
CA ARG A 64 -12.00 -8.63 -12.01
C ARG A 64 -13.14 -9.34 -12.69
N SER A 65 -12.80 -10.45 -13.36
CA SER A 65 -13.79 -11.34 -13.95
C SER A 65 -14.23 -12.37 -12.89
N VAL A 66 -15.53 -12.69 -12.89
CA VAL A 66 -16.05 -13.75 -12.05
C VAL A 66 -15.57 -15.13 -12.51
N PHE A 67 -14.95 -15.21 -13.68
CA PHE A 67 -14.44 -16.45 -14.25
C PHE A 67 -12.95 -16.67 -13.99
N GLU A 68 -12.38 -16.02 -12.97
CA GLU A 68 -10.96 -16.17 -12.63
C GLU A 68 -10.78 -16.80 -11.24
N PRO A 69 -11.28 -18.01 -11.01
CA PRO A 69 -11.23 -18.62 -9.68
C PRO A 69 -9.82 -18.97 -9.20
N PHE A 70 -8.85 -19.06 -10.13
CA PHE A 70 -7.47 -19.42 -9.83
C PHE A 70 -6.50 -18.27 -10.02
N ALA A 71 -7.01 -17.02 -10.02
CA ALA A 71 -6.14 -15.85 -10.15
C ALA A 71 -5.13 -15.81 -9.01
N MET A 72 -3.90 -15.38 -9.32
CA MET A 72 -2.88 -15.16 -8.32
C MET A 72 -3.34 -14.04 -7.36
N PRO A 73 -2.94 -14.11 -6.07
CA PRO A 73 -3.27 -13.04 -5.14
C PRO A 73 -2.75 -11.70 -5.64
N ASP A 74 -3.51 -10.65 -5.40
CA ASP A 74 -3.00 -9.30 -5.57
C ASP A 74 -1.94 -9.07 -4.50
N ARG A 75 -1.05 -8.14 -4.77
CA ARG A 75 0.08 -7.87 -3.89
C ARG A 75 0.17 -6.38 -3.60
N ILE A 76 0.31 -6.05 -2.33
CA ILE A 76 0.66 -4.69 -1.91
C ILE A 76 2.02 -4.79 -1.22
N THR A 77 3.00 -4.06 -1.75
CA THR A 77 4.35 -4.02 -1.19
C THR A 77 4.59 -2.67 -0.56
N ILE A 78 5.10 -2.66 0.67
CA ILE A 78 5.45 -1.45 1.41
C ILE A 78 6.98 -1.46 1.59
N PHE A 79 7.63 -0.38 1.19
CA PHE A 79 9.10 -0.32 1.16
C PHE A 79 9.64 0.41 2.39
N GLN A 80 10.40 -0.32 3.20
CA GLN A 80 10.92 0.20 4.46
C GLN A 80 11.91 1.35 4.29
N GLY A 81 12.92 1.16 3.45
CA GLY A 81 13.99 2.17 3.26
C GLY A 81 13.46 3.53 2.86
N PRO A 82 12.63 3.61 1.81
CA PRO A 82 12.04 4.88 1.40
C PRO A 82 11.25 5.57 2.52
N HIS A 83 10.49 4.83 3.32
CA HIS A 83 9.75 5.40 4.45
C HIS A 83 10.72 6.00 5.48
N GLU A 84 11.77 5.25 5.83
CA GLU A 84 12.72 5.71 6.83
C GLU A 84 13.45 6.98 6.36
N ARG A 85 13.79 7.07 5.09
CA ARG A 85 14.48 8.24 4.56
C ARG A 85 13.59 9.47 4.49
N MET A 86 12.29 9.28 4.31
CA MET A 86 11.34 10.39 4.23
C MET A 86 10.86 10.87 5.59
N ALA A 87 10.80 9.99 6.58
CA ALA A 87 10.24 10.31 7.89
C ALA A 87 11.17 11.23 8.68
N ARG A 88 10.59 12.22 9.35
CA ARG A 88 11.33 13.17 10.20
C ARG A 88 11.52 12.65 11.62
N ASN A 89 10.64 11.75 12.07
CA ASN A 89 10.69 11.16 13.40
C ASN A 89 9.78 9.92 13.44
N ALA A 90 9.74 9.24 14.58
CA ALA A 90 8.98 8.00 14.72
C ALA A 90 7.48 8.18 14.48
N GLU A 91 6.91 9.29 14.97
CA GLU A 91 5.49 9.56 14.77
C GLU A 91 5.17 9.81 13.30
N HIS A 92 6.03 10.55 12.62
CA HIS A 92 5.88 10.81 11.20
C HIS A 92 6.01 9.52 10.40
N LEU A 93 6.95 8.65 10.77
CA LEU A 93 7.11 7.34 10.12
C LEU A 93 5.81 6.53 10.20
N ALA A 94 5.21 6.45 11.37
CA ALA A 94 3.96 5.70 11.56
C ALA A 94 2.84 6.26 10.68
N ARG A 95 2.72 7.59 10.60
CA ARG A 95 1.71 8.24 9.74
C ARG A 95 1.97 7.98 8.26
N LEU A 96 3.23 8.04 7.83
CA LEU A 96 3.59 7.76 6.43
C LEU A 96 3.22 6.33 6.05
N VAL A 97 3.54 5.38 6.91
CA VAL A 97 3.21 3.97 6.66
C VAL A 97 1.69 3.81 6.55
N GLU A 98 0.95 4.41 7.47
CA GLU A 98 -0.50 4.35 7.47
C GLU A 98 -1.09 4.95 6.18
N ASP A 99 -0.59 6.12 5.77
CA ASP A 99 -1.05 6.77 4.54
C ASP A 99 -0.71 5.93 3.30
N THR A 100 0.47 5.32 3.27
CA THR A 100 0.87 4.46 2.14
C THR A 100 0.00 3.21 2.05
N VAL A 101 -0.22 2.54 3.18
CA VAL A 101 -1.08 1.35 3.21
C VAL A 101 -2.47 1.69 2.70
N TRP A 102 -3.05 2.78 3.20
CA TRP A 102 -4.36 3.21 2.74
C TRP A 102 -4.38 3.53 1.24
N HIS A 103 -3.35 4.22 0.76
CA HIS A 103 -3.26 4.59 -0.65
C HIS A 103 -3.27 3.35 -1.57
N GLU A 104 -2.48 2.32 -1.21
CA GLU A 104 -2.41 1.10 -2.02
C GLU A 104 -3.67 0.26 -1.90
N VAL A 105 -4.30 0.23 -0.72
CA VAL A 105 -5.60 -0.42 -0.54
C VAL A 105 -6.66 0.26 -1.41
N ALA A 106 -6.60 1.59 -1.51
CA ALA A 106 -7.52 2.33 -2.38
C ALA A 106 -7.35 1.93 -3.85
N HIS A 107 -6.11 1.67 -4.28
CA HIS A 107 -5.86 1.16 -5.63
C HIS A 107 -6.52 -0.23 -5.83
N TYR A 108 -6.46 -1.08 -4.83
CA TYR A 108 -7.14 -2.38 -4.89
C TYR A 108 -8.64 -2.21 -5.15
N PHE A 109 -9.26 -1.20 -4.55
CA PHE A 109 -10.69 -0.91 -4.76
C PHE A 109 -10.96 -0.14 -6.05
N GLY A 110 -9.92 0.19 -6.81
CA GLY A 110 -10.06 0.90 -8.09
C GLY A 110 -10.41 2.37 -7.95
N LEU A 111 -10.12 2.96 -6.79
CA LEU A 111 -10.40 4.39 -6.58
C LEU A 111 -9.39 5.24 -7.34
N ASN A 112 -9.88 6.34 -7.94
CA ASN A 112 -9.00 7.30 -8.57
C ASN A 112 -8.42 8.25 -7.51
N GLU A 113 -7.44 9.08 -7.90
CA GLU A 113 -6.76 9.98 -6.95
C GLU A 113 -7.72 10.92 -6.24
N ARG A 114 -8.75 11.40 -6.91
CA ARG A 114 -9.75 12.28 -6.31
C ARG A 114 -10.53 11.54 -5.22
N GLU A 115 -10.94 10.31 -5.51
CA GLU A 115 -11.67 9.46 -4.56
C GLU A 115 -10.80 9.10 -3.37
N VAL A 116 -9.52 8.80 -3.60
CA VAL A 116 -8.55 8.50 -2.54
C VAL A 116 -8.43 9.69 -1.60
N ARG A 117 -8.26 10.90 -2.15
CA ARG A 117 -8.13 12.10 -1.33
C ARG A 117 -9.41 12.40 -0.54
N ALA A 118 -10.57 12.19 -1.14
CA ALA A 118 -11.84 12.36 -0.44
C ALA A 118 -11.97 11.39 0.73
N ALA A 119 -11.60 10.12 0.53
CA ALA A 119 -11.64 9.11 1.56
C ALA A 119 -10.63 9.40 2.69
N GLU A 120 -9.45 9.90 2.36
CA GLU A 120 -8.45 10.31 3.35
C GLU A 120 -8.97 11.44 4.24
N ARG A 121 -9.64 12.43 3.64
CA ARG A 121 -10.23 13.53 4.42
C ARG A 121 -11.29 13.02 5.39
N ARG A 122 -12.11 12.06 4.96
CA ARG A 122 -13.14 11.47 5.83
C ARG A 122 -12.53 10.61 6.94
N ARG A 123 -11.38 9.99 6.66
CA ARG A 123 -10.68 9.15 7.63
C ARG A 123 -10.08 9.96 8.77
N ARG A 124 -9.66 11.18 8.47
CA ARG A 124 -9.05 12.09 9.46
C ARG A 124 -10.12 12.92 10.14
#